data_c880b3936a1e6db525b5315aa8c93ef6
#
_entry.id   c880b3936a1e6db525b5315aa8c93ef6
#
_cell.length_a   1.000
_cell.length_b   1.000
_cell.length_c   1.000
_cell.angle_alpha   90.00
_cell.angle_beta   90.00
_cell.angle_gamma   90.00
#
_symmetry.space_group_name_H-M   'P 1'
#
loop_
_entity.id
_entity.type
_entity.pdbx_description
1 polymer ?
#
loop_
_entity_poly.entity_id
_entity_poly.type
_entity_poly.pdbx_seq_one_letter_code
_entity_poly.pdbx_strand_id
1 'polypeptide(L)'
;VSIPVFCDSGFVILNPIRKALVKRTAVSSVAMTVALSAGLYISHVFIPPTPGPIAAASTLGVGDNLLLVMGLGVVCSIFPLIAGLIYAKFIGKKVKSADEMGDNAEVAKTYEELVAEYGKLPNGFNALAPILVPIILMALGSISSMAGWTGALDIACQFLGKPIIALAVGTIFAVIQLATAHKMSDFYNITNETLKTVGPILFVTAAGGVLGKVISSTSMVSYITQHAEVLSAVGIFFPFILAAILKSAQGSSTVAITTTAGILAPLLPVLGLATPVKSVLCVMAIGAGAMTVSHANDSYFWVVTNFGDMTPEQGYKTQTVCTLIMGIASMVEIFILSLFL
;
A
#
# COMPACT_ATOMS: atom_id res chain seq x y z
N VAL A 1 12.68 -2.53 0.30
CA VAL A 1 12.71 -1.92 -1.04
C VAL A 1 11.35 -1.35 -1.42
N SER A 2 10.25 -1.93 -0.97
CA SER A 2 8.88 -1.58 -1.37
C SER A 2 8.23 -0.43 -0.58
N ILE A 3 8.86 0.14 0.42
CA ILE A 3 8.33 1.27 1.18
C ILE A 3 9.00 2.55 0.65
N PRO A 4 8.28 3.53 0.22
CA PRO A 4 6.85 3.79 0.03
C PRO A 4 6.53 4.03 -1.45
N VAL A 5 6.28 3.00 -2.20
CA VAL A 5 5.99 3.09 -3.64
C VAL A 5 4.60 2.50 -3.90
N PHE A 6 3.85 3.10 -4.82
CA PHE A 6 2.65 2.45 -5.37
C PHE A 6 3.04 1.09 -5.94
N CYS A 7 2.27 0.05 -5.64
CA CYS A 7 2.57 -1.31 -6.06
C CYS A 7 2.72 -1.42 -7.59
N ASP A 8 1.84 -0.77 -8.37
CA ASP A 8 1.90 -0.73 -9.84
C ASP A 8 3.22 -0.17 -10.34
N SER A 9 3.55 1.07 -9.96
CA SER A 9 4.79 1.75 -10.38
C SER A 9 6.03 1.03 -9.85
N GLY A 10 5.99 0.57 -8.61
CA GLY A 10 7.08 -0.19 -7.99
C GLY A 10 7.38 -1.48 -8.74
N PHE A 11 6.34 -2.18 -9.20
CA PHE A 11 6.51 -3.40 -9.96
C PHE A 11 7.18 -3.14 -11.31
N VAL A 12 6.72 -2.12 -12.04
CA VAL A 12 7.29 -1.74 -13.34
C VAL A 12 8.77 -1.35 -13.20
N ILE A 13 9.10 -0.50 -12.20
CA ILE A 13 10.47 -0.04 -11.95
C ILE A 13 11.39 -1.19 -11.52
N LEU A 14 10.91 -2.13 -10.71
CA LEU A 14 11.73 -3.24 -10.20
C LEU A 14 11.75 -4.46 -11.12
N ASN A 15 10.90 -4.52 -12.15
CA ASN A 15 10.82 -5.66 -13.05
C ASN A 15 12.14 -5.96 -13.80
N PRO A 16 12.91 -4.97 -14.31
CA PRO A 16 14.23 -5.25 -14.90
C PRO A 16 15.18 -5.92 -13.90
N ILE A 17 15.17 -5.48 -12.63
CA ILE A 17 15.98 -6.09 -11.57
C ILE A 17 15.51 -7.52 -11.29
N ARG A 18 14.19 -7.75 -11.25
CA ARG A 18 13.61 -9.10 -11.13
C ARG A 18 14.10 -10.01 -12.27
N LYS A 19 13.98 -9.56 -13.52
CA LYS A 19 14.44 -10.32 -14.69
C LYS A 19 15.94 -10.64 -14.62
N ALA A 20 16.76 -9.68 -14.20
CA ALA A 20 18.19 -9.89 -14.01
C ALA A 20 18.51 -10.90 -12.90
N LEU A 21 17.77 -10.88 -11.79
CA LEU A 21 17.94 -11.83 -10.69
C LEU A 21 17.52 -13.24 -11.11
N VAL A 22 16.42 -13.40 -11.83
CA VAL A 22 15.98 -14.70 -12.39
C VAL A 22 17.11 -15.35 -13.18
N LYS A 23 17.74 -14.61 -14.10
CA LYS A 23 18.86 -15.12 -14.93
C LYS A 23 20.07 -15.53 -14.09
N ARG A 24 20.37 -14.80 -13.00
CA ARG A 24 21.55 -15.06 -12.16
C ARG A 24 21.36 -16.19 -11.14
N THR A 25 20.12 -16.38 -10.65
CA THR A 25 19.86 -17.27 -9.51
C THR A 25 19.20 -18.58 -9.90
N ALA A 26 18.83 -18.77 -11.18
CA ALA A 26 18.06 -19.91 -11.68
C ALA A 26 16.75 -20.17 -10.89
N VAL A 27 16.22 -19.14 -10.21
CA VAL A 27 14.91 -19.20 -9.55
C VAL A 27 13.83 -18.94 -10.59
N SER A 28 12.69 -19.63 -10.50
CA SER A 28 11.55 -19.44 -11.40
C SER A 28 11.16 -17.98 -11.52
N SER A 29 10.95 -17.51 -12.76
CA SER A 29 10.47 -16.16 -13.06
C SER A 29 9.12 -15.89 -12.41
N VAL A 30 8.21 -16.87 -12.45
CA VAL A 30 6.91 -16.80 -11.78
C VAL A 30 7.05 -16.64 -10.26
N ALA A 31 7.97 -17.41 -9.63
CA ALA A 31 8.21 -17.27 -8.19
C ALA A 31 8.71 -15.88 -7.83
N MET A 32 9.65 -15.32 -8.59
CA MET A 32 10.18 -13.97 -8.39
C MET A 32 9.10 -12.88 -8.64
N THR A 33 8.27 -13.07 -9.67
CA THR A 33 7.15 -12.19 -10.00
C THR A 33 6.16 -12.11 -8.84
N VAL A 34 5.71 -13.26 -8.35
CA VAL A 34 4.73 -13.34 -7.24
C VAL A 34 5.34 -12.81 -5.95
N ALA A 35 6.61 -13.12 -5.65
CA ALA A 35 7.28 -12.62 -4.45
C ALA A 35 7.45 -11.09 -4.47
N LEU A 36 7.86 -10.52 -5.62
CA LEU A 36 7.95 -9.06 -5.80
C LEU A 36 6.57 -8.40 -5.65
N SER A 37 5.56 -8.98 -6.31
CA SER A 37 4.18 -8.49 -6.21
C SER A 37 3.67 -8.52 -4.79
N ALA A 38 3.88 -9.60 -4.05
CA ALA A 38 3.46 -9.74 -2.66
C ALA A 38 4.06 -8.64 -1.77
N GLY A 39 5.38 -8.44 -1.85
CA GLY A 39 6.06 -7.42 -1.04
C GLY A 39 5.58 -6.00 -1.33
N LEU A 40 5.39 -5.65 -2.60
CA LEU A 40 4.90 -4.34 -3.02
C LEU A 40 3.45 -4.11 -2.58
N TYR A 41 2.59 -5.12 -2.68
CA TYR A 41 1.19 -4.97 -2.34
C TYR A 41 0.97 -4.84 -0.83
N ILE A 42 1.69 -5.63 -0.02
CA ILE A 42 1.66 -5.54 1.43
C ILE A 42 2.03 -4.12 1.90
N SER A 43 3.16 -3.59 1.41
CA SER A 43 3.58 -2.24 1.78
C SER A 43 2.60 -1.16 1.32
N HIS A 44 1.98 -1.34 0.14
CA HIS A 44 1.00 -0.41 -0.40
C HIS A 44 -0.25 -0.29 0.47
N VAL A 45 -0.73 -1.37 1.07
CA VAL A 45 -1.99 -1.37 1.83
C VAL A 45 -1.80 -1.14 3.33
N PHE A 46 -0.60 -1.36 3.89
CA PHE A 46 -0.36 -1.25 5.32
C PHE A 46 0.50 -0.07 5.74
N ILE A 47 1.40 0.39 4.90
CA ILE A 47 2.47 1.27 5.36
C ILE A 47 2.37 2.67 4.74
N PRO A 48 2.12 3.73 5.56
CA PRO A 48 2.31 5.10 5.11
C PRO A 48 3.73 5.32 4.55
N PRO A 49 3.93 6.24 3.59
CA PRO A 49 3.00 7.29 3.16
C PRO A 49 2.13 6.93 1.94
N THR A 50 1.81 5.68 1.72
CA THR A 50 0.84 5.35 0.67
C THR A 50 -0.53 5.96 0.98
N PRO A 51 -1.28 6.45 -0.04
CA PRO A 51 -2.46 7.28 0.20
C PRO A 51 -3.61 6.53 0.88
N GLY A 52 -3.76 5.22 0.63
CA GLY A 52 -4.80 4.41 1.25
C GLY A 52 -4.72 4.40 2.78
N PRO A 53 -3.62 3.92 3.38
CA PRO A 53 -3.42 3.92 4.83
C PRO A 53 -3.48 5.30 5.47
N ILE A 54 -2.92 6.35 4.83
CA ILE A 54 -3.00 7.72 5.35
C ILE A 54 -4.45 8.21 5.39
N ALA A 55 -5.19 8.03 4.30
CA ALA A 55 -6.58 8.46 4.22
C ALA A 55 -7.47 7.72 5.23
N ALA A 56 -7.27 6.39 5.36
CA ALA A 56 -8.00 5.60 6.36
C ALA A 56 -7.66 6.04 7.79
N ALA A 57 -6.38 6.20 8.12
CA ALA A 57 -5.93 6.66 9.42
C ALA A 57 -6.53 8.03 9.78
N SER A 58 -6.50 8.98 8.82
CA SER A 58 -7.09 10.29 8.99
C SER A 58 -8.61 10.21 9.20
N THR A 59 -9.30 9.42 8.39
CA THR A 59 -10.77 9.25 8.46
C THR A 59 -11.22 8.59 9.76
N LEU A 60 -10.44 7.64 10.28
CA LEU A 60 -10.73 6.94 11.53
C LEU A 60 -10.16 7.65 12.79
N GLY A 61 -9.66 8.87 12.65
CA GLY A 61 -9.23 9.72 13.76
C GLY A 61 -7.86 9.38 14.36
N VAL A 62 -7.02 8.64 13.63
CA VAL A 62 -5.64 8.28 14.04
C VAL A 62 -4.56 8.86 13.12
N GLY A 63 -4.93 9.86 12.32
CA GLY A 63 -4.02 10.51 11.37
C GLY A 63 -2.83 11.23 12.03
N ASP A 64 -2.95 11.67 13.29
CA ASP A 64 -1.86 12.30 14.05
C ASP A 64 -0.88 11.25 14.62
N ASN A 65 -1.24 9.97 14.63
CA ASN A 65 -0.43 8.86 15.16
C ASN A 65 0.15 7.97 14.06
N LEU A 66 0.68 8.58 13.00
CA LEU A 66 1.19 7.83 11.84
C LEU A 66 2.34 6.88 12.19
N LEU A 67 3.14 7.18 13.22
CA LEU A 67 4.18 6.25 13.67
C LEU A 67 3.57 4.94 14.20
N LEU A 68 2.44 5.01 14.92
CA LEU A 68 1.70 3.83 15.37
C LEU A 68 1.13 3.06 14.19
N VAL A 69 0.57 3.77 13.20
CA VAL A 69 0.07 3.16 11.95
C VAL A 69 1.20 2.45 11.20
N MET A 70 2.38 3.09 11.06
CA MET A 70 3.55 2.50 10.42
C MET A 70 4.07 1.29 11.20
N GLY A 71 4.18 1.40 12.54
CA GLY A 71 4.66 0.33 13.40
C GLY A 71 3.78 -0.91 13.33
N LEU A 72 2.46 -0.74 13.49
CA LEU A 72 1.51 -1.85 13.35
C LEU A 72 1.44 -2.34 11.91
N GLY A 73 1.59 -1.46 10.91
CA GLY A 73 1.67 -1.85 9.51
C GLY A 73 2.85 -2.78 9.21
N VAL A 74 4.02 -2.50 9.80
CA VAL A 74 5.20 -3.40 9.70
C VAL A 74 4.92 -4.74 10.38
N VAL A 75 4.35 -4.74 11.59
CA VAL A 75 4.01 -5.97 12.31
C VAL A 75 2.99 -6.78 11.49
N CYS A 76 1.87 -6.20 11.09
CA CYS A 76 0.83 -6.85 10.30
C CYS A 76 1.28 -7.28 8.88
N SER A 77 2.49 -6.94 8.48
CA SER A 77 3.11 -7.40 7.23
C SER A 77 3.81 -8.75 7.35
N ILE A 78 4.04 -9.27 8.55
CA ILE A 78 4.88 -10.46 8.77
C ILE A 78 4.20 -11.72 8.22
N PHE A 79 2.97 -12.00 8.64
CA PHE A 79 2.27 -13.22 8.21
C PHE A 79 1.98 -13.24 6.70
N PRO A 80 1.44 -12.15 6.10
CA PRO A 80 1.20 -12.15 4.66
C PRO A 80 2.49 -12.22 3.84
N LEU A 81 3.62 -11.65 4.34
CA LEU A 81 4.90 -11.77 3.66
C LEU A 81 5.40 -13.22 3.66
N ILE A 82 5.34 -13.90 4.79
CA ILE A 82 5.72 -15.31 4.90
C ILE A 82 4.82 -16.17 4.02
N ALA A 83 3.49 -15.99 4.13
CA ALA A 83 2.52 -16.74 3.34
C ALA A 83 2.68 -16.51 1.83
N GLY A 84 2.88 -15.26 1.42
CA GLY A 84 3.14 -14.89 0.02
C GLY A 84 4.43 -15.50 -0.53
N LEU A 85 5.53 -15.50 0.25
CA LEU A 85 6.79 -16.11 -0.14
C LEU A 85 6.70 -17.64 -0.24
N ILE A 86 6.01 -18.29 0.69
CA ILE A 86 5.76 -19.74 0.63
C ILE A 86 4.96 -20.07 -0.63
N TYR A 87 3.89 -19.33 -0.88
CA TYR A 87 3.07 -19.52 -2.06
C TYR A 87 3.85 -19.26 -3.36
N ALA A 88 4.66 -18.20 -3.42
CA ALA A 88 5.49 -17.87 -4.56
C ALA A 88 6.43 -19.03 -4.92
N LYS A 89 7.10 -19.62 -3.92
CA LYS A 89 7.97 -20.81 -4.13
C LYS A 89 7.18 -22.03 -4.62
N PHE A 90 5.97 -22.23 -4.12
CA PHE A 90 5.12 -23.34 -4.51
C PHE A 90 4.62 -23.20 -5.94
N ILE A 91 4.04 -22.03 -6.28
CA ILE A 91 3.43 -21.80 -7.60
C ILE A 91 4.47 -21.70 -8.72
N GLY A 92 5.66 -21.18 -8.44
CA GLY A 92 6.76 -21.11 -9.39
C GLY A 92 7.30 -22.47 -9.85
N LYS A 93 6.98 -23.55 -9.09
CA LYS A 93 7.28 -24.93 -9.54
C LYS A 93 6.21 -25.47 -10.49
N LYS A 94 5.00 -24.91 -10.48
CA LYS A 94 3.84 -25.42 -11.22
C LYS A 94 3.50 -24.61 -12.46
N VAL A 95 3.76 -23.32 -12.45
CA VAL A 95 3.45 -22.39 -13.54
C VAL A 95 4.76 -21.90 -14.14
N LYS A 96 4.83 -21.88 -15.45
CA LYS A 96 5.95 -21.35 -16.25
C LYS A 96 5.47 -20.16 -17.04
N SER A 97 6.16 -19.03 -16.97
CA SER A 97 5.89 -17.83 -17.76
C SER A 97 6.54 -17.91 -19.14
N ALA A 98 6.16 -17.06 -20.06
CA ALA A 98 6.66 -17.07 -21.43
C ALA A 98 8.18 -16.81 -21.49
N ASP A 99 8.73 -15.99 -20.59
CA ASP A 99 10.16 -15.71 -20.47
C ASP A 99 10.98 -16.92 -19.96
N GLU A 100 10.33 -17.92 -19.35
CA GLU A 100 10.96 -19.20 -18.98
C GLU A 100 10.88 -20.25 -20.12
N MET A 101 9.96 -20.07 -21.06
CA MET A 101 9.69 -21.04 -22.13
C MET A 101 10.34 -20.65 -23.47
N GLY A 102 10.81 -19.41 -23.63
CA GLY A 102 11.37 -18.88 -24.88
C GLY A 102 12.89 -18.76 -24.85
N ASP A 103 13.54 -19.10 -25.99
CA ASP A 103 14.98 -18.87 -26.22
C ASP A 103 15.34 -17.38 -26.37
N ASN A 104 14.36 -16.50 -26.53
CA ASN A 104 14.51 -15.04 -26.70
C ASN A 104 14.39 -14.31 -25.36
N ALA A 105 15.31 -14.59 -24.43
CA ALA A 105 15.46 -13.75 -23.28
C ALA A 105 16.04 -12.39 -23.72
N GLU A 106 15.21 -11.34 -23.80
CA GLU A 106 15.73 -9.97 -23.85
C GLU A 106 16.81 -9.83 -22.77
N VAL A 107 18.02 -9.52 -23.18
CA VAL A 107 19.15 -9.37 -22.26
C VAL A 107 18.80 -8.18 -21.36
N ALA A 108 18.52 -8.44 -20.10
CA ALA A 108 18.38 -7.34 -19.14
C ALA A 108 19.63 -6.48 -19.23
N LYS A 109 19.46 -5.18 -19.52
CA LYS A 109 20.56 -4.23 -19.61
C LYS A 109 21.45 -4.38 -18.39
N THR A 110 22.74 -4.43 -18.61
CA THR A 110 23.70 -4.46 -17.51
C THR A 110 23.66 -3.12 -16.76
N TYR A 111 24.18 -3.09 -15.55
CA TYR A 111 24.33 -1.83 -14.80
C TYR A 111 25.12 -0.78 -15.61
N GLU A 112 26.14 -1.21 -16.33
CA GLU A 112 26.97 -0.35 -17.19
C GLU A 112 26.19 0.22 -18.38
N GLU A 113 25.31 -0.55 -19.01
CA GLU A 113 24.41 -0.11 -20.06
C GLU A 113 23.37 0.88 -19.54
N LEU A 114 22.83 0.65 -18.33
CA LEU A 114 21.93 1.59 -17.69
C LEU A 114 22.62 2.91 -17.34
N VAL A 115 23.85 2.86 -16.80
CA VAL A 115 24.64 4.06 -16.53
C VAL A 115 24.98 4.81 -17.82
N ALA A 116 25.28 4.10 -18.91
CA ALA A 116 25.53 4.71 -20.22
C ALA A 116 24.29 5.41 -20.79
N GLU A 117 23.09 4.84 -20.57
CA GLU A 117 21.82 5.41 -21.02
C GLU A 117 21.36 6.60 -20.17
N TYR A 118 21.47 6.50 -18.83
CA TYR A 118 20.97 7.51 -17.89
C TYR A 118 22.02 8.53 -17.46
N GLY A 119 23.30 8.33 -17.77
CA GLY A 119 24.40 9.18 -17.37
C GLY A 119 24.82 8.98 -15.91
N LYS A 120 25.44 10.01 -15.31
CA LYS A 120 25.93 9.93 -13.93
C LYS A 120 24.76 9.82 -12.94
N LEU A 121 24.60 8.68 -12.31
CA LEU A 121 23.55 8.45 -11.32
C LEU A 121 23.81 9.25 -10.02
N PRO A 122 22.76 9.74 -9.34
CA PRO A 122 22.90 10.36 -8.03
C PRO A 122 23.41 9.34 -7.00
N ASN A 123 24.03 9.82 -5.92
CA ASN A 123 24.38 8.92 -4.83
C ASN A 123 23.11 8.32 -4.18
N GLY A 124 23.24 7.14 -3.53
CA GLY A 124 22.09 6.40 -3.01
C GLY A 124 21.24 7.19 -2.01
N PHE A 125 21.86 8.05 -1.19
CA PHE A 125 21.10 8.89 -0.24
C PHE A 125 20.26 9.93 -0.98
N ASN A 126 20.85 10.66 -1.92
CA ASN A 126 20.10 11.64 -2.72
C ASN A 126 18.97 10.97 -3.51
N ALA A 127 19.22 9.78 -4.09
CA ALA A 127 18.20 9.03 -4.83
C ALA A 127 16.99 8.67 -3.95
N LEU A 128 17.21 8.35 -2.68
CA LEU A 128 16.17 7.95 -1.73
C LEU A 128 15.57 9.13 -0.93
N ALA A 129 16.19 10.29 -0.93
CA ALA A 129 15.75 11.44 -0.12
C ALA A 129 14.29 11.85 -0.33
N PRO A 130 13.72 11.90 -1.56
CA PRO A 130 12.30 12.21 -1.76
C PRO A 130 11.35 11.28 -1.01
N ILE A 131 11.81 10.09 -0.71
CA ILE A 131 11.06 9.02 -0.07
C ILE A 131 11.32 9.00 1.43
N LEU A 132 12.59 8.97 1.82
CA LEU A 132 13.00 8.83 3.23
C LEU A 132 12.73 10.07 4.06
N VAL A 133 12.90 11.27 3.48
CA VAL A 133 12.71 12.51 4.22
C VAL A 133 11.25 12.67 4.71
N PRO A 134 10.20 12.49 3.91
CA PRO A 134 8.83 12.50 4.41
C PRO A 134 8.58 11.50 5.55
N ILE A 135 9.09 10.29 5.43
CA ILE A 135 8.92 9.24 6.45
C ILE A 135 9.55 9.68 7.78
N ILE A 136 10.77 10.20 7.73
CA ILE A 136 11.48 10.69 8.92
C ILE A 136 10.74 11.86 9.55
N LEU A 137 10.27 12.82 8.76
CA LEU A 137 9.52 13.97 9.27
C LEU A 137 8.21 13.54 9.93
N MET A 138 7.44 12.64 9.31
CA MET A 138 6.20 12.12 9.92
C MET A 138 6.49 11.32 11.20
N ALA A 139 7.56 10.54 11.23
CA ALA A 139 7.98 9.81 12.42
C ALA A 139 8.37 10.78 13.56
N LEU A 140 9.16 11.83 13.28
CA LEU A 140 9.55 12.85 14.25
C LEU A 140 8.33 13.60 14.79
N GLY A 141 7.35 13.97 13.97
CA GLY A 141 6.10 14.58 14.41
C GLY A 141 5.31 13.67 15.35
N SER A 142 5.22 12.39 15.02
CA SER A 142 4.53 11.41 15.87
C SER A 142 5.28 11.16 17.19
N ILE A 143 6.62 11.06 17.15
CA ILE A 143 7.45 10.91 18.37
C ILE A 143 7.29 12.12 19.27
N SER A 144 7.36 13.34 18.73
CA SER A 144 7.19 14.60 19.46
C SER A 144 5.84 14.62 20.21
N SER A 145 4.76 14.25 19.52
CA SER A 145 3.42 14.15 20.11
C SER A 145 3.33 13.09 21.20
N MET A 146 3.86 11.89 20.97
CA MET A 146 3.80 10.78 21.93
C MET A 146 4.68 11.00 23.16
N ALA A 147 5.84 11.64 22.99
CA ALA A 147 6.79 11.93 24.06
C ALA A 147 6.44 13.20 24.86
N GLY A 148 5.38 13.93 24.44
CA GLY A 148 4.94 15.16 25.13
C GLY A 148 5.99 16.27 25.07
N TRP A 149 6.73 16.40 23.96
CA TRP A 149 7.70 17.47 23.79
C TRP A 149 6.99 18.84 23.87
N THR A 150 7.73 19.87 24.23
CA THR A 150 7.21 21.24 24.35
C THR A 150 8.18 22.26 23.77
N GLY A 151 7.67 23.45 23.44
CA GLY A 151 8.48 24.55 22.93
C GLY A 151 8.66 24.54 21.41
N ALA A 152 9.64 25.30 20.90
CA ALA A 152 9.82 25.54 19.47
C ALA A 152 10.15 24.27 18.67
N LEU A 153 10.88 23.33 19.28
CA LEU A 153 11.24 22.07 18.63
C LEU A 153 10.00 21.20 18.39
N ASP A 154 9.12 21.10 19.38
CA ASP A 154 7.86 20.40 19.26
C ASP A 154 6.98 20.99 18.15
N ILE A 155 6.81 22.30 18.13
CA ILE A 155 6.04 23.02 17.10
C ILE A 155 6.61 22.72 15.71
N ALA A 156 7.93 22.74 15.56
CA ALA A 156 8.60 22.45 14.28
C ALA A 156 8.39 21.00 13.86
N CYS A 157 8.57 20.04 14.79
CA CYS A 157 8.39 18.61 14.48
C CYS A 157 6.94 18.29 14.13
N GLN A 158 5.97 18.81 14.87
CA GLN A 158 4.54 18.62 14.59
C GLN A 158 4.13 19.27 13.25
N PHE A 159 4.65 20.45 12.94
CA PHE A 159 4.35 21.13 11.66
C PHE A 159 4.95 20.36 10.48
N LEU A 160 6.25 20.05 10.53
CA LEU A 160 6.93 19.33 9.44
C LEU A 160 6.48 17.87 9.32
N GLY A 161 6.04 17.27 10.42
CA GLY A 161 5.49 15.91 10.48
C GLY A 161 4.08 15.77 9.91
N LYS A 162 3.36 16.86 9.65
CA LYS A 162 2.05 16.78 8.97
C LYS A 162 2.22 16.14 7.60
N PRO A 163 1.42 15.12 7.22
CA PRO A 163 1.60 14.38 5.97
C PRO A 163 1.74 15.28 4.75
N ILE A 164 0.89 16.30 4.63
CA ILE A 164 0.92 17.25 3.50
C ILE A 164 2.26 17.99 3.44
N ILE A 165 2.77 18.48 4.58
CA ILE A 165 4.03 19.23 4.65
C ILE A 165 5.21 18.28 4.39
N ALA A 166 5.24 17.12 5.03
CA ALA A 166 6.29 16.14 4.85
C ALA A 166 6.41 15.69 3.38
N LEU A 167 5.29 15.39 2.73
CA LEU A 167 5.25 15.02 1.32
C LEU A 167 5.61 16.19 0.39
N ALA A 168 5.23 17.42 0.72
CA ALA A 168 5.67 18.60 -0.02
C ALA A 168 7.20 18.77 0.04
N VAL A 169 7.81 18.56 1.21
CA VAL A 169 9.28 18.55 1.35
C VAL A 169 9.90 17.45 0.48
N GLY A 170 9.35 16.23 0.49
CA GLY A 170 9.79 15.14 -0.39
C GLY A 170 9.69 15.51 -1.88
N THR A 171 8.62 16.17 -2.27
CA THR A 171 8.45 16.67 -3.65
C THR A 171 9.52 17.70 -4.02
N ILE A 172 9.90 18.59 -3.11
CA ILE A 172 11.01 19.55 -3.33
C ILE A 172 12.30 18.78 -3.60
N PHE A 173 12.63 17.74 -2.82
CA PHE A 173 13.81 16.91 -3.08
C PHE A 173 13.75 16.24 -4.46
N ALA A 174 12.58 15.73 -4.89
CA ALA A 174 12.40 15.14 -6.20
C ALA A 174 12.63 16.16 -7.33
N VAL A 175 12.12 17.39 -7.19
CA VAL A 175 12.33 18.47 -8.15
C VAL A 175 13.81 18.88 -8.22
N ILE A 176 14.48 18.97 -7.08
CA ILE A 176 15.94 19.25 -7.03
C ILE A 176 16.72 18.15 -7.78
N GLN A 177 16.35 16.88 -7.61
CA GLN A 177 16.97 15.78 -8.34
C GLN A 177 16.75 15.89 -9.84
N LEU A 178 15.54 16.22 -10.27
CA LEU A 178 15.21 16.42 -11.68
C LEU A 178 16.03 17.57 -12.28
N ALA A 179 16.17 18.67 -11.53
CA ALA A 179 16.99 19.83 -11.93
C ALA A 179 18.49 19.50 -12.02
N THR A 180 19.03 18.78 -11.02
CA THR A 180 20.43 18.38 -11.00
C THR A 180 20.77 17.32 -12.06
N ALA A 181 19.80 16.52 -12.46
CA ALA A 181 19.92 15.58 -13.57
C ALA A 181 19.73 16.23 -14.95
N HIS A 182 19.50 17.54 -15.03
CA HIS A 182 19.20 18.29 -16.25
C HIS A 182 17.97 17.76 -17.03
N LYS A 183 16.98 17.19 -16.33
CA LYS A 183 15.75 16.61 -16.89
C LYS A 183 14.49 17.42 -16.54
N MET A 184 14.64 18.72 -16.31
CA MET A 184 13.48 19.59 -16.01
C MET A 184 12.46 19.66 -17.14
N SER A 185 12.85 19.36 -18.39
CA SER A 185 11.92 19.19 -19.53
C SER A 185 10.83 18.16 -19.27
N ASP A 186 11.13 17.15 -18.48
CA ASP A 186 10.20 16.03 -18.21
C ASP A 186 9.20 16.35 -17.08
N PHE A 187 9.45 17.45 -16.34
CA PHE A 187 8.63 17.85 -15.18
C PHE A 187 7.14 17.97 -15.52
N TYR A 188 6.81 18.59 -16.65
CA TYR A 188 5.44 18.76 -17.08
C TYR A 188 4.75 17.40 -17.35
N ASN A 189 5.44 16.53 -18.08
CA ASN A 189 4.92 15.20 -18.42
C ASN A 189 4.71 14.34 -17.17
N ILE A 190 5.71 14.31 -16.26
CA ILE A 190 5.63 13.58 -14.98
C ILE A 190 4.47 14.10 -14.14
N THR A 191 4.34 15.42 -14.02
CA THR A 191 3.25 16.06 -13.26
C THR A 191 1.88 15.71 -13.86
N ASN A 192 1.74 15.78 -15.17
CA ASN A 192 0.49 15.50 -15.86
C ASN A 192 0.06 14.02 -15.69
N GLU A 193 0.99 13.08 -15.84
CA GLU A 193 0.71 11.66 -15.58
C GLU A 193 0.35 11.39 -14.12
N THR A 194 1.03 12.08 -13.19
CA THR A 194 0.70 12.02 -11.76
C THR A 194 -0.71 12.54 -11.49
N LEU A 195 -1.10 13.67 -12.08
CA LEU A 195 -2.44 14.24 -11.91
C LEU A 195 -3.54 13.34 -12.48
N LYS A 196 -3.29 12.65 -13.61
CA LYS A 196 -4.22 11.65 -14.16
C LYS A 196 -4.46 10.50 -13.16
N THR A 197 -3.44 10.10 -12.42
CA THR A 197 -3.54 9.05 -11.39
C THR A 197 -4.21 9.57 -10.12
N VAL A 198 -3.88 10.77 -9.68
CA VAL A 198 -4.37 11.35 -8.41
C VAL A 198 -5.82 11.82 -8.51
N GLY A 199 -6.24 12.33 -9.67
CA GLY A 199 -7.61 12.86 -9.87
C GLY A 199 -8.72 11.89 -9.44
N PRO A 200 -8.78 10.67 -9.97
CA PRO A 200 -9.74 9.66 -9.53
C PRO A 200 -9.65 9.34 -8.02
N ILE A 201 -8.44 9.28 -7.45
CA ILE A 201 -8.24 9.00 -6.02
C ILE A 201 -8.88 10.10 -5.17
N LEU A 202 -8.64 11.37 -5.49
CA LEU A 202 -9.24 12.50 -4.77
C LEU A 202 -10.76 12.49 -4.86
N PHE A 203 -11.31 12.23 -6.06
CA PHE A 203 -12.74 12.17 -6.27
C PHE A 203 -13.41 11.05 -5.45
N VAL A 204 -12.82 9.86 -5.46
CA VAL A 204 -13.35 8.71 -4.71
C VAL A 204 -13.21 8.91 -3.21
N THR A 205 -12.10 9.49 -2.74
CA THR A 205 -11.92 9.82 -1.31
C THR A 205 -12.99 10.80 -0.85
N ALA A 206 -13.26 11.85 -1.63
CA ALA A 206 -14.32 12.80 -1.34
C ALA A 206 -15.71 12.14 -1.34
N ALA A 207 -16.01 11.31 -2.33
CA ALA A 207 -17.27 10.57 -2.43
C ALA A 207 -17.46 9.60 -1.26
N GLY A 208 -16.39 8.90 -0.83
CA GLY A 208 -16.39 8.04 0.36
C GLY A 208 -16.69 8.82 1.64
N GLY A 209 -16.11 10.00 1.80
CA GLY A 209 -16.41 10.91 2.91
C GLY A 209 -17.86 11.39 2.93
N VAL A 210 -18.42 11.74 1.75
CA VAL A 210 -19.84 12.11 1.60
C VAL A 210 -20.73 10.93 1.98
N LEU A 211 -20.43 9.72 1.49
CA LEU A 211 -21.19 8.51 1.83
C LEU A 211 -21.18 8.25 3.35
N GLY A 212 -20.01 8.34 3.99
CA GLY A 212 -19.88 8.23 5.44
C GLY A 212 -20.73 9.26 6.19
N LYS A 213 -20.76 10.51 5.71
CA LYS A 213 -21.60 11.57 6.28
C LYS A 213 -23.09 11.30 6.10
N VAL A 214 -23.50 10.82 4.92
CA VAL A 214 -24.90 10.41 4.67
C VAL A 214 -25.30 9.28 5.62
N ILE A 215 -24.48 8.23 5.73
CA ILE A 215 -24.74 7.12 6.66
C ILE A 215 -24.90 7.63 8.09
N SER A 216 -24.02 8.51 8.55
CA SER A 216 -24.08 9.09 9.92
C SER A 216 -25.30 9.99 10.16
N SER A 217 -25.90 10.53 9.08
CA SER A 217 -27.10 11.41 9.15
C SER A 217 -28.42 10.62 9.06
N THR A 218 -28.36 9.33 8.75
CA THR A 218 -29.56 8.46 8.65
C THR A 218 -29.78 7.69 9.94
N SER A 219 -30.97 7.08 10.07
CA SER A 219 -31.28 6.12 11.14
C SER A 219 -30.47 4.83 11.07
N MET A 220 -29.64 4.65 10.04
CA MET A 220 -28.84 3.45 9.86
C MET A 220 -27.87 3.19 11.02
N VAL A 221 -27.21 4.26 11.51
CA VAL A 221 -26.31 4.14 12.69
C VAL A 221 -27.10 3.72 13.93
N SER A 222 -28.28 4.31 14.15
CA SER A 222 -29.15 3.93 15.26
C SER A 222 -29.65 2.49 15.14
N TYR A 223 -30.03 2.07 13.93
CA TYR A 223 -30.45 0.67 13.67
C TYR A 223 -29.32 -0.31 13.93
N ILE A 224 -28.11 -0.01 13.44
CA ILE A 224 -26.90 -0.81 13.67
C ILE A 224 -26.57 -0.86 15.17
N THR A 225 -26.69 0.27 15.88
CA THR A 225 -26.44 0.33 17.33
C THR A 225 -27.45 -0.53 18.11
N GLN A 226 -28.71 -0.55 17.71
CA GLN A 226 -29.73 -1.40 18.32
C GLN A 226 -29.50 -2.89 18.09
N HIS A 227 -28.76 -3.26 17.01
CA HIS A 227 -28.38 -4.63 16.67
C HIS A 227 -26.87 -4.87 16.88
N ALA A 228 -26.26 -4.09 17.78
CA ALA A 228 -24.81 -4.10 18.02
C ALA A 228 -24.28 -5.48 18.45
N GLU A 229 -25.09 -6.31 19.07
CA GLU A 229 -24.69 -7.67 19.48
C GLU A 229 -24.23 -8.53 18.29
N VAL A 230 -24.90 -8.42 17.15
CA VAL A 230 -24.53 -9.16 15.93
C VAL A 230 -23.27 -8.60 15.31
N LEU A 231 -23.09 -7.28 15.25
CA LEU A 231 -21.90 -6.64 14.70
C LEU A 231 -20.69 -6.77 15.62
N SER A 232 -20.90 -6.68 16.93
CA SER A 232 -19.81 -6.86 17.90
C SER A 232 -19.26 -8.28 17.87
N ALA A 233 -20.10 -9.28 17.56
CA ALA A 233 -19.68 -10.66 17.36
C ALA A 233 -18.75 -10.82 16.14
N VAL A 234 -18.94 -10.01 15.08
CA VAL A 234 -18.04 -9.98 13.91
C VAL A 234 -16.77 -9.18 14.19
N GLY A 235 -16.86 -8.14 15.05
CA GLY A 235 -15.74 -7.35 15.56
C GLY A 235 -14.78 -6.86 14.46
N ILE A 236 -13.49 -7.16 14.63
CA ILE A 236 -12.42 -6.74 13.71
C ILE A 236 -12.50 -7.39 12.32
N PHE A 237 -13.29 -8.45 12.12
CA PHE A 237 -13.51 -9.05 10.81
C PHE A 237 -14.42 -8.21 9.92
N PHE A 238 -15.30 -7.38 10.49
CA PHE A 238 -16.24 -6.57 9.71
C PHE A 238 -15.52 -5.58 8.76
N PRO A 239 -14.54 -4.78 9.21
CA PRO A 239 -13.72 -3.96 8.33
C PRO A 239 -13.06 -4.73 7.18
N PHE A 240 -12.50 -5.89 7.48
CA PHE A 240 -11.87 -6.77 6.50
C PHE A 240 -12.86 -7.25 5.43
N ILE A 241 -13.98 -7.79 5.84
CA ILE A 241 -15.00 -8.34 4.92
C ILE A 241 -15.55 -7.23 4.03
N LEU A 242 -15.87 -6.06 4.60
CA LEU A 242 -16.41 -4.94 3.84
C LEU A 242 -15.39 -4.43 2.80
N ALA A 243 -14.14 -4.29 3.18
CA ALA A 243 -13.07 -3.87 2.27
C ALA A 243 -12.84 -4.92 1.16
N ALA A 244 -12.87 -6.21 1.48
CA ALA A 244 -12.72 -7.29 0.49
C ALA A 244 -13.87 -7.33 -0.52
N ILE A 245 -15.11 -7.12 -0.07
CA ILE A 245 -16.28 -7.02 -0.96
C ILE A 245 -16.13 -5.81 -1.90
N LEU A 246 -15.81 -4.63 -1.36
CA LEU A 246 -15.64 -3.43 -2.16
C LEU A 246 -14.46 -3.56 -3.12
N LYS A 247 -13.35 -4.16 -2.71
CA LYS A 247 -12.21 -4.44 -3.58
C LYS A 247 -12.60 -5.36 -4.73
N SER A 248 -13.29 -6.46 -4.45
CA SER A 248 -13.75 -7.39 -5.48
C SER A 248 -14.75 -6.74 -6.45
N ALA A 249 -15.57 -5.81 -5.97
CA ALA A 249 -16.57 -5.14 -6.81
C ALA A 249 -15.96 -4.09 -7.76
N GLN A 250 -15.00 -3.25 -7.28
CA GLN A 250 -14.54 -2.06 -8.02
C GLN A 250 -13.04 -2.11 -8.43
N GLY A 251 -12.26 -3.03 -7.89
CA GLY A 251 -10.90 -3.35 -8.35
C GLY A 251 -9.77 -2.55 -7.68
N SER A 252 -9.94 -1.31 -7.22
CA SER A 252 -8.87 -0.51 -6.63
C SER A 252 -8.75 -0.71 -5.12
N SER A 253 -7.56 -1.10 -4.65
CA SER A 253 -7.30 -1.22 -3.20
C SER A 253 -7.39 0.13 -2.48
N THR A 254 -6.85 1.20 -3.05
CA THR A 254 -6.94 2.55 -2.46
C THR A 254 -8.38 3.01 -2.31
N VAL A 255 -9.22 2.77 -3.33
CA VAL A 255 -10.66 3.09 -3.29
C VAL A 255 -11.36 2.24 -2.22
N ALA A 256 -11.09 0.94 -2.16
CA ALA A 256 -11.66 0.07 -1.14
C ALA A 256 -11.31 0.53 0.27
N ILE A 257 -10.03 0.88 0.51
CA ILE A 257 -9.55 1.38 1.81
C ILE A 257 -10.29 2.67 2.19
N THR A 258 -10.31 3.66 1.32
CA THR A 258 -10.87 4.98 1.63
C THR A 258 -12.39 4.93 1.81
N THR A 259 -13.09 4.20 0.95
CA THR A 259 -14.55 4.04 1.05
C THR A 259 -14.93 3.26 2.30
N THR A 260 -14.23 2.16 2.60
CA THR A 260 -14.49 1.38 3.81
C THR A 260 -14.25 2.21 5.07
N ALA A 261 -13.17 2.97 5.13
CA ALA A 261 -12.89 3.85 6.26
C ALA A 261 -14.00 4.90 6.46
N GLY A 262 -14.48 5.50 5.35
CA GLY A 262 -15.61 6.45 5.39
C GLY A 262 -16.90 5.85 5.94
N ILE A 263 -17.20 4.60 5.55
CA ILE A 263 -18.38 3.87 6.06
C ILE A 263 -18.21 3.53 7.54
N LEU A 264 -17.02 3.11 7.96
CA LEU A 264 -16.76 2.62 9.31
C LEU A 264 -16.54 3.72 10.34
N ALA A 265 -16.12 4.91 9.95
CA ALA A 265 -15.85 6.01 10.88
C ALA A 265 -16.97 6.24 11.92
N PRO A 266 -18.25 6.37 11.53
CA PRO A 266 -19.36 6.52 12.50
C PRO A 266 -19.66 5.25 13.30
N LEU A 267 -19.15 4.08 12.88
CA LEU A 267 -19.44 2.78 13.49
C LEU A 267 -18.36 2.30 14.47
N LEU A 268 -17.19 2.96 14.52
CA LEU A 268 -16.10 2.56 15.41
C LEU A 268 -16.49 2.36 16.86
N PRO A 269 -17.29 3.26 17.49
CA PRO A 269 -17.72 3.08 18.88
C PRO A 269 -18.56 1.81 19.07
N VAL A 270 -19.47 1.55 18.12
CA VAL A 270 -20.38 0.38 18.16
C VAL A 270 -19.62 -0.93 18.02
N LEU A 271 -18.56 -0.92 17.19
CA LEU A 271 -17.69 -2.08 16.97
C LEU A 271 -16.67 -2.29 18.10
N GLY A 272 -16.62 -1.39 19.09
CA GLY A 272 -15.61 -1.43 20.14
C GLY A 272 -14.18 -1.13 19.64
N LEU A 273 -14.05 -0.43 18.50
CA LEU A 273 -12.79 -0.12 17.82
C LEU A 273 -12.36 1.35 17.94
N ALA A 274 -12.96 2.12 18.86
CA ALA A 274 -12.75 3.56 18.98
C ALA A 274 -11.49 3.98 19.77
N THR A 275 -10.74 3.03 20.37
CA THR A 275 -9.45 3.37 21.00
C THR A 275 -8.36 3.56 19.93
N PRO A 276 -7.33 4.41 20.15
CA PRO A 276 -6.32 4.67 19.14
C PRO A 276 -5.69 3.41 18.54
N VAL A 277 -5.31 2.43 19.39
CA VAL A 277 -4.70 1.18 18.94
C VAL A 277 -5.69 0.34 18.13
N LYS A 278 -6.93 0.20 18.61
CA LYS A 278 -7.97 -0.56 17.89
C LYS A 278 -8.40 0.12 16.59
N SER A 279 -8.43 1.45 16.56
CA SER A 279 -8.68 2.19 15.30
C SER A 279 -7.56 1.93 14.29
N VAL A 280 -6.28 1.83 14.71
CA VAL A 280 -5.19 1.46 13.83
C VAL A 280 -5.32 -0.02 13.40
N LEU A 281 -5.69 -0.94 14.28
CA LEU A 281 -5.98 -2.31 13.87
C LEU A 281 -7.14 -2.38 12.87
N CYS A 282 -8.14 -1.50 13.01
CA CYS A 282 -9.20 -1.35 12.00
C CYS A 282 -8.64 -0.90 10.64
N VAL A 283 -7.71 0.08 10.62
CA VAL A 283 -7.00 0.47 9.38
C VAL A 283 -6.29 -0.73 8.77
N MET A 284 -5.60 -1.55 9.58
CA MET A 284 -4.91 -2.75 9.10
C MET A 284 -5.92 -3.80 8.56
N ALA A 285 -7.03 -4.02 9.24
CA ALA A 285 -8.06 -4.95 8.76
C ALA A 285 -8.68 -4.49 7.43
N ILE A 286 -8.91 -3.19 7.27
CA ILE A 286 -9.35 -2.59 5.99
C ILE A 286 -8.28 -2.84 4.91
N GLY A 287 -7.01 -2.59 5.20
CA GLY A 287 -5.89 -2.81 4.27
C GLY A 287 -5.78 -4.28 3.85
N ALA A 288 -5.90 -5.22 4.80
CA ALA A 288 -5.91 -6.65 4.53
C ALA A 288 -7.07 -7.06 3.59
N GLY A 289 -8.28 -6.55 3.85
CA GLY A 289 -9.44 -6.78 2.97
C GLY A 289 -9.25 -6.19 1.58
N ALA A 290 -8.72 -4.96 1.50
CA ALA A 290 -8.46 -4.28 0.24
C ALA A 290 -7.33 -4.91 -0.60
N MET A 291 -6.50 -5.75 -0.02
CA MET A 291 -5.50 -6.56 -0.72
C MET A 291 -6.08 -7.89 -1.22
N THR A 292 -7.14 -8.37 -0.58
CA THR A 292 -7.69 -9.71 -0.81
C THR A 292 -8.33 -9.82 -2.17
N VAL A 293 -7.97 -10.87 -2.92
CA VAL A 293 -8.51 -11.23 -4.24
C VAL A 293 -8.29 -10.14 -5.31
N SER A 294 -7.02 -9.92 -5.69
CA SER A 294 -6.68 -9.13 -6.88
C SER A 294 -6.97 -9.95 -8.14
N HIS A 295 -7.86 -9.46 -9.00
CA HIS A 295 -8.27 -10.14 -10.24
C HIS A 295 -8.44 -9.15 -11.40
N ALA A 296 -9.06 -9.56 -12.52
CA ALA A 296 -9.09 -8.80 -13.77
C ALA A 296 -9.70 -7.37 -13.69
N ASN A 297 -10.42 -7.01 -12.65
CA ASN A 297 -10.88 -5.62 -12.43
C ASN A 297 -9.83 -4.72 -11.77
N ASP A 298 -8.71 -5.30 -11.32
CA ASP A 298 -7.62 -4.60 -10.64
C ASP A 298 -6.48 -4.28 -11.62
N SER A 299 -6.05 -3.02 -11.69
CA SER A 299 -4.91 -2.59 -12.52
C SER A 299 -3.65 -3.37 -12.16
N TYR A 300 -3.43 -3.61 -10.87
CA TYR A 300 -2.26 -4.32 -10.39
C TYR A 300 -2.20 -5.79 -10.86
N PHE A 301 -3.35 -6.44 -11.00
CA PHE A 301 -3.42 -7.77 -11.63
C PHE A 301 -2.81 -7.76 -13.03
N TRP A 302 -3.17 -6.77 -13.84
CA TRP A 302 -2.66 -6.66 -15.22
C TRP A 302 -1.19 -6.26 -15.27
N VAL A 303 -0.74 -5.38 -14.38
CA VAL A 303 0.67 -5.02 -14.26
C VAL A 303 1.51 -6.26 -13.95
N VAL A 304 1.14 -7.03 -12.93
CA VAL A 304 1.87 -8.24 -12.54
C VAL A 304 1.84 -9.30 -13.63
N THR A 305 0.68 -9.49 -14.26
CA THR A 305 0.49 -10.50 -15.30
C THR A 305 1.29 -10.16 -16.55
N ASN A 306 1.17 -8.92 -17.06
CA ASN A 306 1.83 -8.50 -18.30
C ASN A 306 3.35 -8.41 -18.13
N PHE A 307 3.84 -7.74 -17.08
CA PHE A 307 5.29 -7.60 -16.84
C PHE A 307 5.93 -8.89 -16.30
N GLY A 308 5.13 -9.84 -15.80
CA GLY A 308 5.54 -11.18 -15.42
C GLY A 308 5.55 -12.16 -16.59
N ASP A 309 5.25 -11.69 -17.82
CA ASP A 309 5.17 -12.51 -19.04
C ASP A 309 4.23 -13.72 -18.86
N MET A 310 3.10 -13.49 -18.17
CA MET A 310 2.08 -14.50 -17.86
C MET A 310 0.79 -14.27 -18.65
N THR A 311 0.07 -15.35 -18.95
CA THR A 311 -1.30 -15.25 -19.46
C THR A 311 -2.28 -14.83 -18.35
N PRO A 312 -3.46 -14.27 -18.69
CA PRO A 312 -4.49 -13.96 -17.68
C PRO A 312 -4.88 -15.17 -16.82
N GLU A 313 -4.96 -16.38 -17.41
CA GLU A 313 -5.25 -17.60 -16.68
C GLU A 313 -4.14 -17.94 -15.67
N GLN A 314 -2.88 -17.72 -16.04
CA GLN A 314 -1.75 -17.86 -15.12
C GLN A 314 -1.81 -16.78 -14.02
N GLY A 315 -2.22 -15.55 -14.37
CA GLY A 315 -2.46 -14.47 -13.41
C GLY A 315 -3.46 -14.85 -12.32
N TYR A 316 -4.57 -15.47 -12.69
CA TYR A 316 -5.54 -15.99 -11.72
C TYR A 316 -4.94 -17.06 -10.80
N LYS A 317 -4.15 -17.98 -11.34
CA LYS A 317 -3.49 -19.05 -10.56
C LYS A 317 -2.34 -18.51 -9.68
N THR A 318 -1.76 -17.39 -10.00
CA THR A 318 -0.59 -16.81 -9.31
C THR A 318 -1.01 -15.62 -8.43
N GLN A 319 -1.29 -14.47 -9.03
CA GLN A 319 -1.59 -13.22 -8.34
C GLN A 319 -2.86 -13.29 -7.51
N THR A 320 -3.97 -13.77 -8.09
CA THR A 320 -5.27 -13.80 -7.39
C THR A 320 -5.24 -14.73 -6.18
N VAL A 321 -4.71 -15.94 -6.35
CA VAL A 321 -4.60 -16.90 -5.24
C VAL A 321 -3.60 -16.41 -4.19
N CYS A 322 -2.48 -15.80 -4.61
CA CYS A 322 -1.51 -15.23 -3.67
C CYS A 322 -2.14 -14.16 -2.78
N THR A 323 -2.86 -13.22 -3.37
CA THR A 323 -3.50 -12.12 -2.63
C THR A 323 -4.63 -12.61 -1.72
N LEU A 324 -5.36 -13.67 -2.11
CA LEU A 324 -6.31 -14.34 -1.22
C LEU A 324 -5.61 -14.93 0.01
N ILE A 325 -4.54 -15.68 -0.19
CA ILE A 325 -3.75 -16.28 0.89
C ILE A 325 -3.18 -15.19 1.82
N MET A 326 -2.62 -14.13 1.23
CA MET A 326 -2.05 -13.02 1.98
C MET A 326 -3.12 -12.28 2.80
N GLY A 327 -4.28 -12.02 2.22
CA GLY A 327 -5.39 -11.36 2.92
C GLY A 327 -5.88 -12.17 4.13
N ILE A 328 -6.03 -13.48 3.97
CA ILE A 328 -6.40 -14.39 5.06
C ILE A 328 -5.29 -14.41 6.13
N ALA A 329 -4.03 -14.54 5.73
CA ALA A 329 -2.90 -14.55 6.65
C ALA A 329 -2.80 -13.25 7.45
N SER A 330 -3.00 -12.10 6.80
CA SER A 330 -3.06 -10.79 7.46
C SER A 330 -4.20 -10.73 8.47
N MET A 331 -5.38 -11.20 8.09
CA MET A 331 -6.53 -11.16 9.00
C MET A 331 -6.33 -12.04 10.23
N VAL A 332 -5.69 -13.21 10.08
CA VAL A 332 -5.31 -14.06 11.21
C VAL A 332 -4.34 -13.33 12.13
N GLU A 333 -3.32 -12.67 11.60
CA GLU A 333 -2.36 -11.88 12.40
C GLU A 333 -3.05 -10.73 13.14
N ILE A 334 -3.88 -9.95 12.43
CA ILE A 334 -4.63 -8.82 13.00
C ILE A 334 -5.59 -9.30 14.09
N PHE A 335 -6.25 -10.43 13.89
CA PHE A 335 -7.13 -11.02 14.88
C PHE A 335 -6.35 -11.41 16.14
N ILE A 336 -5.21 -12.09 15.99
CA ILE A 336 -4.34 -12.43 17.12
C ILE A 336 -3.94 -11.16 17.88
N LEU A 337 -3.47 -10.12 17.17
CA LEU A 337 -3.09 -8.85 17.79
C LEU A 337 -4.27 -8.18 18.52
N SER A 338 -5.47 -8.28 17.98
CA SER A 338 -6.68 -7.69 18.60
C SER A 338 -7.08 -8.33 19.93
N LEU A 339 -6.59 -9.54 20.23
CA LEU A 339 -6.83 -10.21 21.51
C LEU A 339 -5.91 -9.68 22.63
N PHE A 340 -4.77 -9.08 22.28
CA PHE A 340 -3.78 -8.61 23.24
C PHE A 340 -3.72 -7.07 23.35
N LEU A 341 -4.28 -6.36 22.37
CA LEU A 341 -4.28 -4.90 22.27
C LEU A 341 -5.71 -4.32 22.37
#